data_c50a63a2dda0b19e59957dcb7c3852e8
#
_entry.id   c50a63a2dda0b19e59957dcb7c3852e8
#
_cell.length_a   1.000
_cell.length_b   1.000
_cell.length_c   1.000
_cell.angle_alpha   90.00
_cell.angle_beta   90.00
_cell.angle_gamma   90.00
#
_symmetry.space_group_name_H-M   'P 1'
#
loop_
_entity.id
_entity.type
_entity.pdbx_description
1 polymer ?
#
loop_
_entity_poly.entity_id
_entity_poly.type
_entity_poly.pdbx_seq_one_letter_code
_entity_poly.pdbx_strand_id
1 'polypeptide(L)'
;VVGPTAPAAERNILGVIGRVGLNIAGQVIRVRRECRQLMETMMGKVIHPVFGLPGGVSKGITDEERRKFLETAGFAVDFAQFALQLFDDVVLANRQYVDLILNDTYAHKTYYMGLVDEKNRVNFYDGMVRVVDPECNEFAKFAPRDYAQHIAEHVEPWTYITFPFLKNVGWKGFTDGPASGIYRVAPLARLNAAAGMATPLAQEAYERMYEVLGGKPAHCTLATHWARLIEALYAAERMKELLEDPEITSPQIRTVPVEVPEEGVGIVEAPRGTLIHHYWTDPEGILTRVNLLVATNHNAAPIAMSVDKAAKGMIQNGNVNDGLLNMVEMAFRAYDPCHACATHALGKTPFEVKIF
;
A
#
# COMPACT_ATOMS: atom_id res chain seq x y z
N VAL A 1 -9.45 14.62 -11.29
CA VAL A 1 -9.94 14.67 -12.68
C VAL A 1 -11.17 15.55 -12.82
N VAL A 2 -12.22 15.34 -12.01
CA VAL A 2 -13.45 16.19 -12.09
C VAL A 2 -13.35 17.47 -11.25
N GLY A 3 -12.36 17.55 -10.34
CA GLY A 3 -12.13 18.69 -9.45
C GLY A 3 -12.95 18.66 -8.16
N PRO A 4 -12.45 19.30 -7.08
CA PRO A 4 -13.08 19.26 -5.76
C PRO A 4 -14.41 20.05 -5.72
N THR A 5 -14.57 21.02 -6.59
CA THR A 5 -15.76 21.89 -6.67
C THR A 5 -16.77 21.44 -7.73
N ALA A 6 -16.54 20.32 -8.42
CA ALA A 6 -17.45 19.78 -9.39
C ALA A 6 -18.81 19.43 -8.74
N PRO A 7 -19.93 19.52 -9.48
CA PRO A 7 -21.23 19.10 -8.97
C PRO A 7 -21.21 17.67 -8.41
N ALA A 8 -21.95 17.42 -7.33
CA ALA A 8 -21.98 16.10 -6.68
C ALA A 8 -22.32 14.94 -7.66
N ALA A 9 -23.19 15.21 -8.65
CA ALA A 9 -23.57 14.26 -9.69
C ALA A 9 -22.42 13.86 -10.62
N GLU A 10 -21.36 14.67 -10.72
CA GLU A 10 -20.15 14.39 -11.54
C GLU A 10 -19.03 13.77 -10.70
N ARG A 11 -19.08 13.85 -9.37
CA ARG A 11 -18.04 13.33 -8.45
C ARG A 11 -18.16 11.82 -8.24
N ASN A 12 -18.22 11.07 -9.33
CA ASN A 12 -18.30 9.60 -9.35
C ASN A 12 -17.58 9.04 -10.58
N ILE A 13 -17.57 7.71 -10.72
CA ILE A 13 -16.88 7.03 -11.81
C ILE A 13 -17.40 7.43 -13.20
N LEU A 14 -18.68 7.72 -13.34
CA LEU A 14 -19.27 8.14 -14.62
C LEU A 14 -18.78 9.54 -15.01
N GLY A 15 -18.67 10.46 -14.07
CA GLY A 15 -18.07 11.78 -14.29
C GLY A 15 -16.59 11.70 -14.66
N VAL A 16 -15.83 10.77 -14.06
CA VAL A 16 -14.45 10.50 -14.46
C VAL A 16 -14.40 9.97 -15.90
N ILE A 17 -15.23 8.98 -16.24
CA ILE A 17 -15.31 8.43 -17.61
C ILE A 17 -15.66 9.53 -18.62
N GLY A 18 -16.61 10.40 -18.29
CA GLY A 18 -16.97 11.54 -19.13
C GLY A 18 -15.81 12.50 -19.41
N ARG A 19 -14.84 12.63 -18.48
CA ARG A 19 -13.66 13.49 -18.62
C ARG A 19 -12.49 12.81 -19.36
N VAL A 20 -12.22 11.55 -19.04
CA VAL A 20 -11.08 10.81 -19.62
C VAL A 20 -11.44 10.10 -20.92
N GLY A 21 -12.71 9.90 -21.20
CA GLY A 21 -13.23 9.22 -22.39
C GLY A 21 -13.37 7.71 -22.23
N LEU A 22 -14.25 7.12 -23.06
CA LEU A 22 -14.59 5.70 -23.01
C LEU A 22 -13.40 4.78 -23.36
N ASN A 23 -12.47 5.24 -24.20
CA ASN A 23 -11.31 4.44 -24.59
C ASN A 23 -10.39 4.16 -23.37
N ILE A 24 -10.06 5.19 -22.61
CA ILE A 24 -9.24 5.06 -21.38
C ILE A 24 -9.98 4.20 -20.35
N ALA A 25 -11.26 4.48 -20.12
CA ALA A 25 -12.08 3.70 -19.22
C ALA A 25 -12.13 2.21 -19.61
N GLY A 26 -12.25 1.92 -20.91
CA GLY A 26 -12.23 0.56 -21.43
C GLY A 26 -10.92 -0.17 -21.17
N GLN A 27 -9.77 0.49 -21.31
CA GLN A 27 -8.47 -0.08 -20.99
C GLN A 27 -8.32 -0.41 -19.50
N VAL A 28 -8.76 0.48 -18.60
CA VAL A 28 -8.78 0.25 -17.14
C VAL A 28 -9.63 -0.97 -16.79
N ILE A 29 -10.82 -1.09 -17.38
CA ILE A 29 -11.73 -2.23 -17.14
C ILE A 29 -11.08 -3.52 -17.66
N ARG A 30 -10.47 -3.47 -18.84
CA ARG A 30 -9.82 -4.62 -19.46
C ARG A 30 -8.68 -5.15 -18.61
N VAL A 31 -7.69 -4.32 -18.22
CA VAL A 31 -6.54 -4.78 -17.41
C VAL A 31 -6.99 -5.37 -16.07
N ARG A 32 -7.96 -4.73 -15.40
CA ARG A 32 -8.50 -5.25 -14.15
C ARG A 32 -9.20 -6.61 -14.33
N ARG A 33 -9.92 -6.80 -15.41
CA ARG A 33 -10.58 -8.09 -15.73
C ARG A 33 -9.55 -9.18 -15.98
N GLU A 34 -8.54 -8.91 -16.80
CA GLU A 34 -7.52 -9.89 -17.16
C GLU A 34 -6.68 -10.30 -15.94
N CYS A 35 -6.23 -9.34 -15.12
CA CYS A 35 -5.54 -9.65 -13.86
C CYS A 35 -6.42 -10.46 -12.90
N ARG A 36 -7.73 -10.17 -12.80
CA ARG A 36 -8.64 -10.95 -11.96
C ARG A 36 -8.84 -12.37 -12.47
N GLN A 37 -8.92 -12.57 -13.78
CA GLN A 37 -9.01 -13.90 -14.38
C GLN A 37 -7.75 -14.73 -14.10
N LEU A 38 -6.56 -14.08 -14.17
CA LEU A 38 -5.30 -14.70 -13.78
C LEU A 38 -5.34 -15.14 -12.31
N MET A 39 -5.72 -14.23 -11.41
CA MET A 39 -5.86 -14.54 -9.99
C MET A 39 -6.84 -15.69 -9.73
N GLU A 40 -8.00 -15.68 -10.36
CA GLU A 40 -9.00 -16.73 -10.22
C GLU A 40 -8.47 -18.08 -10.69
N THR A 41 -7.78 -18.10 -11.83
CA THR A 41 -7.19 -19.31 -12.38
C THR A 41 -6.11 -19.90 -11.46
N MET A 42 -5.21 -19.05 -10.90
CA MET A 42 -4.15 -19.50 -10.01
C MET A 42 -4.66 -19.86 -8.61
N MET A 43 -5.55 -19.04 -8.05
CA MET A 43 -5.86 -19.02 -6.62
C MET A 43 -7.28 -19.45 -6.28
N GLY A 44 -8.07 -19.86 -7.28
CA GLY A 44 -9.44 -20.35 -7.12
C GLY A 44 -10.49 -19.26 -6.87
N LYS A 45 -10.08 -18.10 -6.38
CA LYS A 45 -10.95 -16.93 -6.12
C LYS A 45 -10.19 -15.63 -6.34
N VAL A 46 -10.90 -14.59 -6.77
CA VAL A 46 -10.34 -13.22 -6.88
C VAL A 46 -10.23 -12.56 -5.51
N ILE A 47 -11.20 -12.78 -4.63
CA ILE A 47 -11.23 -12.24 -3.27
C ILE A 47 -11.14 -13.42 -2.31
N HIS A 48 -10.27 -13.31 -1.31
CA HIS A 48 -9.94 -14.39 -0.38
C HIS A 48 -9.44 -15.66 -1.08
N PRO A 49 -8.21 -15.63 -1.65
CA PRO A 49 -7.61 -16.78 -2.30
C PRO A 49 -7.56 -18.00 -1.38
N VAL A 50 -7.74 -19.19 -1.95
CA VAL A 50 -7.83 -20.46 -1.18
C VAL A 50 -6.78 -21.48 -1.61
N PHE A 51 -5.72 -21.06 -2.29
CA PHE A 51 -4.70 -21.93 -2.87
C PHE A 51 -3.52 -22.22 -1.95
N GLY A 52 -3.28 -21.37 -0.94
CA GLY A 52 -2.17 -21.53 0.01
C GLY A 52 -2.42 -22.72 0.94
N LEU A 53 -1.41 -23.57 1.07
CA LEU A 53 -1.38 -24.71 1.99
C LEU A 53 -0.10 -24.64 2.81
N PRO A 54 -0.07 -25.23 4.04
CA PRO A 54 1.18 -25.38 4.76
C PRO A 54 2.25 -26.04 3.89
N GLY A 55 3.36 -25.33 3.68
CA GLY A 55 4.48 -25.78 2.85
C GLY A 55 4.37 -25.50 1.35
N GLY A 56 3.34 -24.81 0.87
CA GLY A 56 3.22 -24.47 -0.54
C GLY A 56 1.82 -24.10 -1.02
N VAL A 57 1.46 -24.59 -2.18
CA VAL A 57 0.18 -24.29 -2.84
C VAL A 57 -0.56 -25.55 -3.29
N SER A 58 -1.88 -25.43 -3.50
CA SER A 58 -2.74 -26.54 -3.91
C SER A 58 -2.75 -26.79 -5.41
N LYS A 59 -2.29 -25.83 -6.22
CA LYS A 59 -2.29 -25.90 -7.68
C LYS A 59 -1.03 -25.26 -8.24
N GLY A 60 -0.37 -25.92 -9.19
CA GLY A 60 0.67 -25.34 -10.02
C GLY A 60 0.11 -24.67 -11.27
N ILE A 61 1.00 -24.09 -12.07
CA ILE A 61 0.70 -23.44 -13.34
C ILE A 61 1.11 -24.36 -14.49
N THR A 62 0.25 -24.56 -15.46
CA THR A 62 0.54 -25.30 -16.69
C THR A 62 1.26 -24.41 -17.70
N ASP A 63 1.96 -24.99 -18.69
CA ASP A 63 2.59 -24.25 -19.79
C ASP A 63 1.59 -23.45 -20.63
N GLU A 64 0.35 -23.90 -20.76
CA GLU A 64 -0.72 -23.18 -21.44
C GLU A 64 -1.14 -21.95 -20.63
N GLU A 65 -1.37 -22.11 -19.33
CA GLU A 65 -1.69 -21.01 -18.41
C GLU A 65 -0.54 -20.02 -18.36
N ARG A 66 0.71 -20.49 -18.29
CA ARG A 66 1.92 -19.64 -18.33
C ARG A 66 1.94 -18.74 -19.57
N ARG A 67 1.72 -19.29 -20.75
CA ARG A 67 1.69 -18.50 -22.01
C ARG A 67 0.62 -17.41 -21.97
N LYS A 68 -0.59 -17.77 -21.54
CA LYS A 68 -1.69 -16.81 -21.40
C LYS A 68 -1.40 -15.73 -20.35
N PHE A 69 -0.76 -16.09 -19.25
CA PHE A 69 -0.39 -15.14 -18.20
C PHE A 69 0.74 -14.20 -18.67
N LEU A 70 1.67 -14.66 -19.49
CA LEU A 70 2.69 -13.80 -20.10
C LEU A 70 2.07 -12.73 -21.00
N GLU A 71 1.03 -13.05 -21.77
CA GLU A 71 0.29 -12.05 -22.55
C GLU A 71 -0.37 -11.01 -21.63
N THR A 72 -1.00 -11.46 -20.54
CA THR A 72 -1.59 -10.58 -19.54
C THR A 72 -0.53 -9.70 -18.85
N ALA A 73 0.64 -10.25 -18.52
CA ALA A 73 1.75 -9.51 -17.91
C ALA A 73 2.31 -8.44 -18.86
N GLY A 74 2.51 -8.76 -20.15
CA GLY A 74 2.91 -7.80 -21.16
C GLY A 74 1.92 -6.63 -21.27
N PHE A 75 0.63 -6.96 -21.38
CA PHE A 75 -0.42 -5.94 -21.41
C PHE A 75 -0.47 -5.10 -20.12
N ALA A 76 -0.21 -5.68 -18.95
CA ALA A 76 -0.17 -4.97 -17.68
C ALA A 76 1.02 -3.99 -17.62
N VAL A 77 2.19 -4.35 -18.16
CA VAL A 77 3.36 -3.45 -18.27
C VAL A 77 3.02 -2.27 -19.16
N ASP A 78 2.50 -2.51 -20.37
CA ASP A 78 2.12 -1.46 -21.31
C ASP A 78 1.07 -0.52 -20.68
N PHE A 79 0.09 -1.08 -19.99
CA PHE A 79 -0.93 -0.29 -19.31
C PHE A 79 -0.37 0.53 -18.15
N ALA A 80 0.58 0.01 -17.37
CA ALA A 80 1.17 0.75 -16.27
C ALA A 80 2.04 1.91 -16.77
N GLN A 81 2.78 1.73 -17.87
CA GLN A 81 3.49 2.83 -18.55
C GLN A 81 2.52 3.88 -19.08
N PHE A 82 1.44 3.46 -19.74
CA PHE A 82 0.37 4.35 -20.18
C PHE A 82 -0.25 5.13 -18.99
N ALA A 83 -0.47 4.50 -17.86
CA ALA A 83 -1.03 5.16 -16.67
C ALA A 83 -0.07 6.20 -16.07
N LEU A 84 1.25 5.96 -16.11
CA LEU A 84 2.26 6.95 -15.74
C LEU A 84 2.30 8.12 -16.72
N GLN A 85 2.23 7.86 -18.04
CA GLN A 85 2.14 8.93 -19.03
C GLN A 85 0.86 9.76 -18.85
N LEU A 86 -0.28 9.12 -18.59
CA LEU A 86 -1.53 9.81 -18.30
C LEU A 86 -1.44 10.68 -17.03
N PHE A 87 -0.69 10.23 -16.01
CA PHE A 87 -0.41 11.03 -14.82
C PHE A 87 0.40 12.28 -15.18
N ASP A 88 1.39 12.15 -16.03
CA ASP A 88 2.18 13.28 -16.53
C ASP A 88 1.28 14.29 -17.25
N ASP A 89 0.48 13.83 -18.21
CA ASP A 89 -0.34 14.67 -19.07
C ASP A 89 -1.47 15.39 -18.31
N VAL A 90 -2.01 14.74 -17.28
CA VAL A 90 -3.18 15.27 -16.54
C VAL A 90 -2.76 15.98 -15.26
N VAL A 91 -1.77 15.44 -14.53
CA VAL A 91 -1.40 15.92 -13.20
C VAL A 91 -0.17 16.81 -13.26
N LEU A 92 0.95 16.33 -13.82
CA LEU A 92 2.20 17.08 -13.81
C LEU A 92 2.17 18.27 -14.79
N ALA A 93 1.45 18.17 -15.90
CA ALA A 93 1.23 19.29 -16.83
C ALA A 93 0.35 20.40 -16.22
N ASN A 94 -0.38 20.13 -15.15
CA ASN A 94 -1.23 21.11 -14.47
C ASN A 94 -0.54 21.64 -13.20
N ARG A 95 -0.05 22.86 -13.26
CA ARG A 95 0.66 23.50 -12.15
C ARG A 95 -0.17 23.51 -10.84
N GLN A 96 -1.48 23.72 -10.93
CA GLN A 96 -2.34 23.74 -9.73
C GLN A 96 -2.35 22.37 -9.01
N TYR A 97 -2.29 21.27 -9.77
CA TYR A 97 -2.22 19.93 -9.18
C TYR A 97 -0.84 19.64 -8.59
N VAL A 98 0.23 20.10 -9.23
CA VAL A 98 1.59 20.00 -8.69
C VAL A 98 1.70 20.81 -7.39
N ASP A 99 1.23 22.05 -7.38
CA ASP A 99 1.21 22.92 -6.20
C ASP A 99 0.38 22.28 -5.06
N LEU A 100 -0.72 21.61 -5.39
CA LEU A 100 -1.54 20.87 -4.43
C LEU A 100 -0.78 19.68 -3.82
N ILE A 101 -0.09 18.89 -4.66
CA ILE A 101 0.72 17.76 -4.20
C ILE A 101 1.82 18.23 -3.25
N LEU A 102 2.48 19.34 -3.58
CA LEU A 102 3.58 19.89 -2.80
C LEU A 102 3.15 20.76 -1.61
N ASN A 103 1.84 20.95 -1.43
CA ASN A 103 1.32 21.80 -0.35
C ASN A 103 1.61 21.19 1.03
N ASP A 104 2.14 22.01 1.94
CA ASP A 104 2.49 21.58 3.30
C ASP A 104 1.29 21.02 4.08
N THR A 105 0.07 21.46 3.77
CA THR A 105 -1.15 20.92 4.37
C THR A 105 -1.28 19.39 4.20
N TYR A 106 -0.68 18.82 3.16
CA TYR A 106 -0.65 17.38 2.89
C TYR A 106 0.71 16.74 3.14
N ALA A 107 1.59 17.38 3.90
CA ALA A 107 2.93 16.86 4.18
C ALA A 107 3.10 16.50 5.66
N HIS A 108 3.76 15.37 5.93
CA HIS A 108 4.18 14.96 7.27
C HIS A 108 5.59 14.39 7.23
N LYS A 109 6.43 14.80 8.18
CA LYS A 109 7.79 14.28 8.37
C LYS A 109 7.74 13.12 9.37
N THR A 110 7.47 11.92 8.90
CA THR A 110 7.42 10.71 9.73
C THR A 110 8.55 9.75 9.34
N TYR A 111 8.75 8.72 10.14
CA TYR A 111 9.51 7.55 9.69
C TYR A 111 8.78 6.85 8.54
N TYR A 112 9.53 6.04 7.77
CA TYR A 112 9.00 5.26 6.66
C TYR A 112 9.47 3.82 6.78
N MET A 113 8.58 2.88 6.52
CA MET A 113 8.85 1.45 6.62
C MET A 113 8.40 0.72 5.36
N GLY A 114 9.18 -0.29 4.95
CA GLY A 114 8.86 -1.20 3.86
C GLY A 114 9.83 -2.37 3.79
N LEU A 115 9.44 -3.44 3.08
CA LEU A 115 10.32 -4.56 2.78
C LEU A 115 11.31 -4.19 1.68
N VAL A 116 12.54 -4.65 1.85
CA VAL A 116 13.63 -4.45 0.90
C VAL A 116 14.42 -5.74 0.68
N ASP A 117 14.98 -5.88 -0.52
CA ASP A 117 15.91 -6.94 -0.85
C ASP A 117 17.32 -6.69 -0.25
N GLU A 118 18.29 -7.54 -0.57
CA GLU A 118 19.67 -7.42 -0.11
C GLU A 118 20.36 -6.12 -0.55
N LYS A 119 19.92 -5.53 -1.67
CA LYS A 119 20.40 -4.25 -2.21
C LYS A 119 19.60 -3.05 -1.73
N ASN A 120 18.73 -3.24 -0.74
CA ASN A 120 17.76 -2.24 -0.26
C ASN A 120 16.77 -1.74 -1.33
N ARG A 121 16.47 -2.53 -2.37
CA ARG A 121 15.44 -2.21 -3.34
C ARG A 121 14.09 -2.71 -2.87
N VAL A 122 13.01 -2.09 -3.34
CA VAL A 122 11.64 -2.51 -3.01
C VAL A 122 11.44 -4.00 -3.29
N ASN A 123 10.88 -4.71 -2.30
CA ASN A 123 10.47 -6.10 -2.43
C ASN A 123 9.08 -6.28 -1.79
N PHE A 124 8.23 -7.16 -2.34
CA PHE A 124 6.85 -7.29 -1.86
C PHE A 124 6.61 -8.51 -0.98
N TYR A 125 7.48 -9.53 -0.98
CA TYR A 125 7.14 -10.80 -0.34
C TYR A 125 8.25 -11.43 0.52
N ASP A 126 9.49 -11.01 0.38
CA ASP A 126 10.61 -11.50 1.19
C ASP A 126 11.61 -10.37 1.52
N GLY A 127 12.73 -10.71 2.15
CA GLY A 127 13.79 -9.77 2.50
C GLY A 127 13.70 -9.27 3.94
N MET A 128 14.15 -8.03 4.14
CA MET A 128 14.23 -7.39 5.45
C MET A 128 13.26 -6.23 5.58
N VAL A 129 12.70 -6.03 6.75
CA VAL A 129 11.97 -4.80 7.05
C VAL A 129 12.98 -3.68 7.27
N ARG A 130 12.90 -2.63 6.46
CA ARG A 130 13.74 -1.44 6.59
C ARG A 130 12.93 -0.24 7.04
N VAL A 131 13.43 0.44 8.06
CA VAL A 131 12.87 1.70 8.58
C VAL A 131 13.90 2.80 8.38
N VAL A 132 13.46 3.90 7.80
CA VAL A 132 14.26 5.13 7.68
C VAL A 132 13.62 6.26 8.47
N ASP A 133 14.45 7.18 8.94
CA ASP A 133 14.03 8.40 9.62
C ASP A 133 13.45 9.44 8.63
N PRO A 134 12.92 10.58 9.13
CA PRO A 134 12.41 11.64 8.25
C PRO A 134 13.45 12.25 7.27
N GLU A 135 14.71 12.02 7.47
CA GLU A 135 15.83 12.44 6.59
C GLU A 135 16.30 11.32 5.66
N CYS A 136 15.62 10.15 5.64
CA CYS A 136 15.98 8.93 4.89
C CYS A 136 17.26 8.23 5.35
N ASN A 137 17.78 8.50 6.54
CA ASN A 137 18.83 7.68 7.13
C ASN A 137 18.24 6.36 7.64
N GLU A 138 18.99 5.28 7.50
CA GLU A 138 18.56 4.00 8.04
C GLU A 138 18.50 4.05 9.58
N PHE A 139 17.29 3.90 10.10
CA PHE A 139 17.03 3.86 11.54
C PHE A 139 17.09 2.44 12.10
N ALA A 140 16.50 1.49 11.37
CA ALA A 140 16.50 0.08 11.72
C ALA A 140 16.36 -0.80 10.47
N LYS A 141 16.96 -2.00 10.52
CA LYS A 141 16.76 -3.06 9.56
C LYS A 141 16.70 -4.39 10.30
N PHE A 142 15.62 -5.14 10.14
CA PHE A 142 15.39 -6.35 10.92
C PHE A 142 14.68 -7.45 10.12
N ALA A 143 14.89 -8.68 10.57
CA ALA A 143 14.19 -9.82 9.99
C ALA A 143 12.69 -9.79 10.37
N PRO A 144 11.78 -10.28 9.51
CA PRO A 144 10.35 -10.33 9.78
C PRO A 144 9.96 -10.84 11.18
N ARG A 145 10.60 -11.90 11.64
CA ARG A 145 10.32 -12.50 12.97
C ARG A 145 10.63 -11.58 14.15
N ASP A 146 11.47 -10.57 13.97
CA ASP A 146 11.93 -9.68 15.04
C ASP A 146 11.06 -8.42 15.18
N TYR A 147 9.98 -8.28 14.40
CA TYR A 147 9.14 -7.09 14.35
C TYR A 147 8.69 -6.61 15.74
N ALA A 148 8.36 -7.51 16.65
CA ALA A 148 7.86 -7.19 17.99
C ALA A 148 8.92 -6.52 18.90
N GLN A 149 10.21 -6.58 18.52
CA GLN A 149 11.28 -5.84 19.19
C GLN A 149 11.29 -4.37 18.75
N HIS A 150 10.77 -4.05 17.55
CA HIS A 150 10.82 -2.75 16.91
C HIS A 150 9.49 -2.00 16.90
N ILE A 151 8.37 -2.72 16.88
CA ILE A 151 7.02 -2.15 16.77
C ILE A 151 6.23 -2.44 18.04
N ALA A 152 5.56 -1.42 18.56
CA ALA A 152 4.57 -1.54 19.63
C ALA A 152 3.27 -0.86 19.17
N GLU A 153 2.18 -1.11 19.90
CA GLU A 153 0.86 -0.57 19.61
C GLU A 153 0.38 0.28 20.78
N HIS A 154 -0.11 1.48 20.46
CA HIS A 154 -0.76 2.36 21.39
C HIS A 154 -2.29 2.25 21.27
N VAL A 155 -3.02 2.41 22.36
CA VAL A 155 -4.48 2.34 22.44
C VAL A 155 -5.02 3.66 22.94
N GLU A 156 -6.04 4.17 22.25
CA GLU A 156 -6.78 5.37 22.64
C GLU A 156 -8.21 5.00 23.06
N PRO A 157 -8.79 5.65 24.09
CA PRO A 157 -10.10 5.26 24.62
C PRO A 157 -11.28 5.57 23.69
N TRP A 158 -11.08 6.41 22.69
CA TRP A 158 -12.12 6.84 21.75
C TRP A 158 -12.22 5.98 20.47
N THR A 159 -11.32 5.02 20.32
CA THR A 159 -11.30 4.11 19.17
C THR A 159 -10.83 2.71 19.56
N TYR A 160 -11.24 1.70 18.80
CA TYR A 160 -10.76 0.33 18.92
C TYR A 160 -9.62 -0.02 17.96
N ILE A 161 -9.25 0.92 17.05
CA ILE A 161 -8.06 0.78 16.21
C ILE A 161 -6.84 1.07 17.08
N THR A 162 -5.86 0.18 17.05
CA THR A 162 -4.56 0.42 17.66
C THR A 162 -3.69 1.30 16.76
N PHE A 163 -2.71 1.98 17.36
CA PHE A 163 -1.78 2.86 16.65
C PHE A 163 -0.36 2.30 16.77
N PRO A 164 0.12 1.56 15.77
CA PRO A 164 1.49 1.05 15.74
C PRO A 164 2.51 2.19 15.70
N PHE A 165 3.60 2.03 16.47
CA PHE A 165 4.69 3.00 16.56
C PHE A 165 6.05 2.32 16.78
N LEU A 166 7.14 3.02 16.46
CA LEU A 166 8.50 2.56 16.67
C LEU A 166 8.86 2.57 18.17
N LYS A 167 9.09 1.41 18.71
CA LYS A 167 9.30 1.15 20.15
C LYS A 167 10.46 1.96 20.73
N ASN A 168 11.58 2.02 19.99
CA ASN A 168 12.80 2.69 20.42
C ASN A 168 12.69 4.23 20.41
N VAL A 169 11.71 4.79 19.69
CA VAL A 169 11.40 6.23 19.71
C VAL A 169 10.31 6.55 20.72
N GLY A 170 9.32 5.66 20.82
CA GLY A 170 8.19 5.77 21.74
C GLY A 170 7.01 6.56 21.17
N TRP A 171 5.85 6.37 21.78
CA TRP A 171 4.64 7.12 21.46
C TRP A 171 4.69 8.52 22.09
N LYS A 172 4.47 9.56 21.29
CA LYS A 172 4.48 10.98 21.71
C LYS A 172 3.18 11.72 21.33
N GLY A 173 2.08 10.96 21.15
CA GLY A 173 0.84 11.51 20.62
C GLY A 173 0.86 11.62 19.09
N PHE A 174 -0.16 12.25 18.53
CA PHE A 174 -0.31 12.43 17.08
C PHE A 174 0.56 13.59 16.57
N THR A 175 1.85 13.40 16.60
CA THR A 175 2.86 14.38 16.15
C THR A 175 3.82 13.75 15.17
N ASP A 176 4.35 14.54 14.24
CA ASP A 176 5.40 14.14 13.33
C ASP A 176 6.81 14.57 13.80
N GLY A 177 7.83 14.29 13.01
CA GLY A 177 9.22 14.59 13.31
C GLY A 177 9.99 13.42 13.92
N PRO A 178 11.34 13.56 14.03
CA PRO A 178 12.22 12.46 14.44
C PRO A 178 12.06 12.05 15.92
N ALA A 179 11.42 12.88 16.74
CA ALA A 179 11.14 12.57 18.15
C ALA A 179 9.87 11.74 18.35
N SER A 180 9.06 11.54 17.30
CA SER A 180 7.81 10.77 17.34
C SER A 180 8.01 9.41 16.69
N GLY A 181 7.59 8.32 17.38
CA GLY A 181 7.67 6.97 16.85
C GLY A 181 6.65 6.64 15.76
N ILE A 182 5.85 7.61 15.31
CA ILE A 182 4.90 7.42 14.22
C ILE A 182 5.65 7.21 12.91
N TYR A 183 5.26 6.19 12.18
CA TYR A 183 5.80 5.88 10.86
C TYR A 183 4.68 5.68 9.85
N ARG A 184 5.02 5.74 8.57
CA ARG A 184 4.12 5.42 7.45
C ARG A 184 4.57 4.13 6.77
N VAL A 185 3.59 3.41 6.24
CA VAL A 185 3.74 2.36 5.25
C VAL A 185 2.95 2.75 3.98
N ALA A 186 2.75 1.88 3.04
CA ALA A 186 2.13 2.13 1.73
C ALA A 186 3.13 2.62 0.67
N PRO A 187 2.70 2.80 -0.61
CA PRO A 187 3.61 3.01 -1.72
C PRO A 187 4.69 4.06 -1.49
N LEU A 188 4.32 5.29 -1.12
CA LEU A 188 5.31 6.35 -0.93
C LEU A 188 6.31 6.03 0.19
N ALA A 189 5.86 5.38 1.25
CA ALA A 189 6.73 4.99 2.36
C ALA A 189 7.71 3.88 1.95
N ARG A 190 7.27 2.88 1.17
CA ARG A 190 8.17 1.86 0.61
C ARG A 190 9.24 2.47 -0.29
N LEU A 191 8.85 3.40 -1.17
CA LEU A 191 9.80 4.09 -2.03
C LEU A 191 10.78 4.94 -1.22
N ASN A 192 10.32 5.64 -0.17
CA ASN A 192 11.20 6.36 0.75
C ASN A 192 12.12 5.41 1.53
N ALA A 193 11.61 4.27 1.99
CA ALA A 193 12.39 3.29 2.75
C ALA A 193 13.41 2.51 1.88
N ALA A 194 13.17 2.37 0.59
CA ALA A 194 14.06 1.63 -0.33
C ALA A 194 15.13 2.51 -0.95
N ALA A 195 16.22 1.92 -1.43
CA ALA A 195 17.25 2.61 -2.20
C ALA A 195 16.89 2.74 -3.70
N GLY A 196 15.88 2.01 -4.17
CA GLY A 196 15.39 2.01 -5.55
C GLY A 196 14.40 0.88 -5.78
N MET A 197 14.03 0.69 -7.07
CA MET A 197 13.17 -0.40 -7.52
C MET A 197 14.03 -1.56 -8.05
N ALA A 198 13.48 -2.78 -8.03
CA ALA A 198 14.22 -3.96 -8.48
C ALA A 198 14.08 -4.23 -9.99
N THR A 199 13.19 -3.52 -10.69
CA THR A 199 12.92 -3.68 -12.12
C THR A 199 13.24 -2.40 -12.88
N PRO A 200 13.67 -2.47 -14.18
CA PRO A 200 14.24 -1.34 -14.88
C PRO A 200 13.27 -0.18 -15.13
N LEU A 201 12.07 -0.45 -15.64
CA LEU A 201 11.11 0.63 -15.96
C LEU A 201 10.57 1.31 -14.68
N ALA A 202 10.32 0.52 -13.64
CA ALA A 202 9.92 1.08 -12.36
C ALA A 202 11.06 1.89 -11.71
N GLN A 203 12.34 1.52 -11.91
CA GLN A 203 13.49 2.29 -11.44
C GLN A 203 13.56 3.66 -12.13
N GLU A 204 13.39 3.75 -13.43
CA GLU A 204 13.34 5.00 -14.17
C GLU A 204 12.20 5.90 -13.66
N ALA A 205 11.01 5.33 -13.45
CA ALA A 205 9.87 6.07 -12.93
C ALA A 205 10.07 6.55 -11.47
N TYR A 206 10.77 5.76 -10.66
CA TYR A 206 11.16 6.10 -9.29
C TYR A 206 12.13 7.31 -9.28
N GLU A 207 13.18 7.28 -10.07
CA GLU A 207 14.17 8.35 -10.16
C GLU A 207 13.50 9.65 -10.61
N ARG A 208 12.68 9.58 -11.66
CA ARG A 208 11.91 10.72 -12.16
C ARG A 208 10.97 11.32 -11.11
N MET A 209 10.29 10.48 -10.32
CA MET A 209 9.41 10.99 -9.26
C MET A 209 10.18 11.84 -8.25
N TYR A 210 11.33 11.37 -7.78
CA TYR A 210 12.12 12.13 -6.81
C TYR A 210 12.78 13.36 -7.42
N GLU A 211 13.19 13.33 -8.69
CA GLU A 211 13.68 14.52 -9.39
C GLU A 211 12.61 15.63 -9.42
N VAL A 212 11.38 15.29 -9.80
CA VAL A 212 10.26 16.25 -9.87
C VAL A 212 9.81 16.74 -8.50
N LEU A 213 9.86 15.88 -7.47
CA LEU A 213 9.48 16.24 -6.10
C LEU A 213 10.57 16.98 -5.33
N GLY A 214 11.74 17.23 -5.94
CA GLY A 214 12.85 17.98 -5.33
C GLY A 214 13.78 17.14 -4.45
N GLY A 215 13.71 15.82 -4.59
CA GLY A 215 14.60 14.89 -3.89
C GLY A 215 13.90 13.94 -2.93
N LYS A 216 14.69 13.12 -2.29
CA LYS A 216 14.25 12.12 -1.31
C LYS A 216 14.67 12.56 0.11
N PRO A 217 13.78 12.39 1.11
CA PRO A 217 12.47 11.79 1.09
C PRO A 217 11.35 12.71 0.57
N ALA A 218 10.33 12.15 -0.03
CA ALA A 218 9.09 12.85 -0.32
C ALA A 218 8.13 12.74 0.88
N HIS A 219 7.76 13.88 1.46
CA HIS A 219 6.85 13.95 2.62
C HIS A 219 5.39 14.15 2.23
N CYS A 220 5.14 14.51 0.96
CA CYS A 220 3.85 14.88 0.40
C CYS A 220 2.91 13.67 0.32
N THR A 221 1.91 13.58 1.18
CA THR A 221 0.97 12.45 1.24
C THR A 221 0.29 12.18 -0.11
N LEU A 222 -0.04 13.23 -0.88
CA LEU A 222 -0.69 13.06 -2.18
C LEU A 222 0.23 12.42 -3.25
N ALA A 223 1.55 12.50 -3.09
CA ALA A 223 2.50 11.79 -3.96
C ALA A 223 2.38 10.25 -3.85
N THR A 224 1.67 9.75 -2.83
CA THR A 224 1.36 8.31 -2.72
C THR A 224 0.59 7.78 -3.93
N HIS A 225 -0.22 8.62 -4.61
CA HIS A 225 -0.89 8.22 -5.84
C HIS A 225 0.10 7.95 -6.99
N TRP A 226 1.14 8.80 -7.12
CA TRP A 226 2.22 8.56 -8.10
C TRP A 226 3.04 7.33 -7.74
N ALA A 227 3.46 7.22 -6.49
CA ALA A 227 4.18 6.04 -6.00
C ALA A 227 3.42 4.73 -6.27
N ARG A 228 2.08 4.74 -6.14
CA ARG A 228 1.23 3.58 -6.45
C ARG A 228 1.25 3.18 -7.93
N LEU A 229 1.35 4.15 -8.85
CA LEU A 229 1.50 3.86 -10.28
C LEU A 229 2.87 3.25 -10.58
N ILE A 230 3.93 3.73 -9.92
CA ILE A 230 5.28 3.15 -10.02
C ILE A 230 5.29 1.70 -9.51
N GLU A 231 4.63 1.43 -8.39
CA GLU A 231 4.52 0.07 -7.86
C GLU A 231 3.63 -0.84 -8.72
N ALA A 232 2.62 -0.29 -9.40
CA ALA A 232 1.84 -1.06 -10.38
C ALA A 232 2.70 -1.48 -11.57
N LEU A 233 3.60 -0.62 -12.03
CA LEU A 233 4.58 -0.95 -13.08
C LEU A 233 5.57 -2.02 -12.56
N TYR A 234 6.13 -1.82 -11.36
CA TYR A 234 6.99 -2.81 -10.71
C TYR A 234 6.33 -4.18 -10.60
N ALA A 235 5.09 -4.24 -10.13
CA ALA A 235 4.35 -5.50 -10.00
C ALA A 235 4.12 -6.18 -11.34
N ALA A 236 3.84 -5.41 -12.41
CA ALA A 236 3.67 -5.95 -13.76
C ALA A 236 5.00 -6.50 -14.34
N GLU A 237 6.11 -5.77 -14.16
CA GLU A 237 7.44 -6.26 -14.55
C GLU A 237 7.83 -7.52 -13.78
N ARG A 238 7.62 -7.55 -12.44
CA ARG A 238 7.88 -8.75 -11.60
C ARG A 238 7.00 -9.93 -12.00
N MET A 239 5.75 -9.70 -12.32
CA MET A 239 4.86 -10.76 -12.82
C MET A 239 5.42 -11.37 -14.12
N LYS A 240 5.91 -10.53 -15.03
CA LYS A 240 6.53 -11.00 -16.27
C LYS A 240 7.82 -11.80 -16.00
N GLU A 241 8.74 -11.28 -15.17
CA GLU A 241 9.98 -11.99 -14.78
C GLU A 241 9.68 -13.36 -14.16
N LEU A 242 8.73 -13.45 -13.23
CA LEU A 242 8.35 -14.70 -12.59
C LEU A 242 7.75 -15.71 -13.60
N LEU A 243 6.99 -15.23 -14.57
CA LEU A 243 6.40 -16.08 -15.61
C LEU A 243 7.43 -16.50 -16.67
N GLU A 244 8.51 -15.75 -16.85
CA GLU A 244 9.63 -16.12 -17.73
C GLU A 244 10.52 -17.18 -17.09
N ASP A 245 10.53 -17.30 -15.76
CA ASP A 245 11.27 -18.34 -15.06
C ASP A 245 10.66 -19.73 -15.37
N PRO A 246 11.48 -20.71 -15.86
CA PRO A 246 11.00 -22.04 -16.15
C PRO A 246 10.52 -22.82 -14.92
N GLU A 247 10.99 -22.46 -13.72
CA GLU A 247 10.56 -23.11 -12.47
C GLU A 247 9.08 -22.86 -12.14
N ILE A 248 8.45 -21.84 -12.71
CA ILE A 248 7.04 -21.48 -12.44
C ILE A 248 6.06 -22.62 -12.79
N THR A 249 6.43 -23.52 -13.69
CA THR A 249 5.64 -24.69 -14.08
C THR A 249 6.11 -25.98 -13.41
N SER A 250 6.99 -25.89 -12.41
CA SER A 250 7.45 -27.06 -11.66
C SER A 250 6.28 -27.83 -11.03
N PRO A 251 6.28 -29.18 -11.09
CA PRO A 251 5.30 -29.99 -10.39
C PRO A 251 5.52 -30.01 -8.86
N GLN A 252 6.69 -29.56 -8.39
CA GLN A 252 7.02 -29.51 -6.96
C GLN A 252 6.45 -28.22 -6.32
N ILE A 253 5.14 -28.22 -6.13
CA ILE A 253 4.41 -27.03 -5.63
C ILE A 253 4.24 -27.00 -4.11
N ARG A 254 4.68 -28.05 -3.41
CA ARG A 254 4.47 -28.16 -1.97
C ARG A 254 5.47 -29.09 -1.31
N THR A 255 6.03 -28.66 -0.19
CA THR A 255 6.73 -29.51 0.78
C THR A 255 5.82 -29.68 1.99
N VAL A 256 5.35 -30.91 2.22
CA VAL A 256 4.44 -31.18 3.35
C VAL A 256 5.24 -31.05 4.65
N PRO A 257 4.85 -30.18 5.59
CA PRO A 257 5.50 -30.06 6.88
C PRO A 257 5.38 -31.38 7.67
N VAL A 258 6.45 -31.75 8.37
CA VAL A 258 6.51 -32.96 9.21
C VAL A 258 6.38 -32.64 10.70
N GLU A 259 6.49 -31.37 11.04
CA GLU A 259 6.37 -30.85 12.43
C GLU A 259 5.34 -29.73 12.48
N VAL A 260 4.68 -29.60 13.62
CA VAL A 260 3.79 -28.48 13.92
C VAL A 260 4.63 -27.36 14.55
N PRO A 261 4.71 -26.18 13.94
CA PRO A 261 5.46 -25.07 14.53
C PRO A 261 4.70 -24.52 15.75
N GLU A 262 5.40 -24.20 16.82
CA GLU A 262 4.81 -23.54 18.00
C GLU A 262 4.51 -22.06 17.72
N GLU A 263 5.29 -21.44 16.84
CA GLU A 263 5.21 -20.00 16.52
C GLU A 263 5.60 -19.78 15.05
N GLY A 264 4.90 -18.85 14.39
CA GLY A 264 5.20 -18.46 13.00
C GLY A 264 4.91 -16.99 12.72
N VAL A 265 5.85 -16.30 12.06
CA VAL A 265 5.70 -14.91 11.62
C VAL A 265 5.85 -14.84 10.10
N GLY A 266 4.83 -14.30 9.45
CA GLY A 266 4.87 -13.99 8.02
C GLY A 266 4.72 -12.48 7.81
N ILE A 267 5.55 -11.92 6.95
CA ILE A 267 5.44 -10.51 6.52
C ILE A 267 5.47 -10.44 5.00
N VAL A 268 4.57 -9.64 4.44
CA VAL A 268 4.53 -9.30 3.01
C VAL A 268 4.13 -7.83 2.86
N GLU A 269 4.40 -7.26 1.70
CA GLU A 269 3.85 -5.97 1.33
C GLU A 269 2.49 -6.14 0.64
N ALA A 270 1.45 -5.70 1.33
CA ALA A 270 0.14 -5.53 0.72
C ALA A 270 0.07 -4.18 -0.04
N PRO A 271 -0.92 -3.95 -0.94
CA PRO A 271 -1.04 -2.68 -1.66
C PRO A 271 -1.07 -1.44 -0.74
N ARG A 272 -1.58 -1.61 0.48
CA ARG A 272 -1.77 -0.54 1.48
C ARG A 272 -0.65 -0.44 2.50
N GLY A 273 0.36 -1.28 2.40
CA GLY A 273 1.54 -1.29 3.28
C GLY A 273 1.91 -2.66 3.80
N THR A 274 2.85 -2.69 4.71
CA THR A 274 3.35 -3.91 5.34
C THR A 274 2.24 -4.66 6.06
N LEU A 275 2.15 -5.97 5.84
CA LEU A 275 1.19 -6.87 6.47
C LEU A 275 1.96 -7.89 7.31
N ILE A 276 1.70 -7.93 8.60
CA ILE A 276 2.36 -8.83 9.55
C ILE A 276 1.31 -9.78 10.12
N HIS A 277 1.55 -11.07 9.95
CA HIS A 277 0.78 -12.14 10.56
C HIS A 277 1.67 -12.91 11.52
N HIS A 278 1.26 -13.01 12.77
CA HIS A 278 1.97 -13.74 13.83
C HIS A 278 1.01 -14.69 14.54
N TYR A 279 1.33 -15.96 14.52
CA TYR A 279 0.50 -17.03 15.06
C TYR A 279 1.28 -17.89 16.05
N TRP A 280 0.58 -18.37 17.09
CA TRP A 280 1.05 -19.39 17.99
C TRP A 280 0.09 -20.56 17.98
N THR A 281 0.62 -21.78 18.02
CA THR A 281 -0.18 -23.00 17.99
C THR A 281 0.14 -23.91 19.17
N ASP A 282 -0.80 -24.78 19.50
CA ASP A 282 -0.56 -25.93 20.37
C ASP A 282 0.08 -27.10 19.58
N PRO A 283 0.43 -28.21 20.25
CA PRO A 283 1.00 -29.40 19.61
C PRO A 283 0.06 -30.04 18.55
N GLU A 284 -1.23 -29.81 18.64
CA GLU A 284 -2.25 -30.27 17.70
C GLU A 284 -2.39 -29.33 16.47
N GLY A 285 -1.67 -28.19 16.45
CA GLY A 285 -1.71 -27.21 15.39
C GLY A 285 -2.90 -26.25 15.46
N ILE A 286 -3.58 -26.20 16.60
CA ILE A 286 -4.67 -25.26 16.83
C ILE A 286 -4.12 -23.91 17.29
N LEU A 287 -4.62 -22.81 16.71
CA LEU A 287 -4.18 -21.46 17.07
C LEU A 287 -4.56 -21.12 18.50
N THR A 288 -3.56 -20.84 19.34
CA THR A 288 -3.73 -20.40 20.73
C THR A 288 -3.65 -18.89 20.89
N ARG A 289 -2.92 -18.22 19.97
CA ARG A 289 -2.76 -16.76 19.95
C ARG A 289 -2.52 -16.26 18.55
N VAL A 290 -3.02 -15.05 18.27
CA VAL A 290 -2.84 -14.35 16.99
C VAL A 290 -2.47 -12.90 17.27
N ASN A 291 -1.52 -12.36 16.50
CA ASN A 291 -1.27 -10.93 16.41
C ASN A 291 -1.20 -10.52 14.94
N LEU A 292 -2.03 -9.58 14.52
CA LEU A 292 -2.16 -9.14 13.14
C LEU A 292 -1.96 -7.62 13.08
N LEU A 293 -0.85 -7.17 12.48
CA LEU A 293 -0.66 -5.79 12.11
C LEU A 293 -0.97 -5.65 10.62
N VAL A 294 -2.21 -5.30 10.34
CA VAL A 294 -2.71 -5.22 8.96
C VAL A 294 -2.32 -3.89 8.34
N ALA A 295 -1.98 -3.89 7.06
CA ALA A 295 -1.42 -2.77 6.32
C ALA A 295 -2.02 -1.39 6.64
N THR A 296 -3.34 -1.24 6.62
CA THR A 296 -4.00 0.03 6.96
C THR A 296 -3.81 0.42 8.43
N ASN A 297 -3.72 -0.55 9.34
CA ASN A 297 -3.52 -0.28 10.77
C ASN A 297 -2.21 0.48 11.05
N HIS A 298 -1.13 0.14 10.34
CA HIS A 298 0.14 0.86 10.46
C HIS A 298 0.01 2.35 10.13
N ASN A 299 -0.93 2.71 9.26
CA ASN A 299 -1.19 4.09 8.86
C ASN A 299 -2.28 4.79 9.70
N ALA A 300 -2.82 4.17 10.74
CA ALA A 300 -3.92 4.73 11.53
C ALA A 300 -3.56 6.12 12.10
N ALA A 301 -2.38 6.26 12.74
CA ALA A 301 -1.92 7.54 13.25
C ALA A 301 -1.61 8.56 12.14
N PRO A 302 -0.84 8.23 11.08
CA PRO A 302 -0.64 9.13 9.94
C PRO A 302 -1.94 9.58 9.26
N ILE A 303 -2.94 8.72 9.14
CA ILE A 303 -4.26 9.08 8.58
C ILE A 303 -4.94 10.11 9.47
N ALA A 304 -5.01 9.88 10.79
CA ALA A 304 -5.61 10.81 11.73
C ALA A 304 -4.93 12.19 11.68
N MET A 305 -3.59 12.21 11.67
CA MET A 305 -2.79 13.44 11.53
C MET A 305 -3.03 14.14 10.20
N SER A 306 -3.15 13.39 9.11
CA SER A 306 -3.37 13.96 7.77
C SER A 306 -4.76 14.60 7.65
N VAL A 307 -5.78 13.98 8.23
CA VAL A 307 -7.14 14.54 8.28
C VAL A 307 -7.17 15.80 9.15
N ASP A 308 -6.57 15.77 10.34
CA ASP A 308 -6.49 16.92 11.25
C ASP A 308 -5.78 18.12 10.61
N LYS A 309 -4.59 17.88 10.02
CA LYS A 309 -3.80 18.92 9.34
C LYS A 309 -4.56 19.50 8.14
N ALA A 310 -5.17 18.65 7.33
CA ALA A 310 -5.96 19.08 6.18
C ALA A 310 -7.21 19.88 6.62
N ALA A 311 -7.92 19.44 7.65
CA ALA A 311 -9.07 20.16 8.20
C ALA A 311 -8.66 21.55 8.70
N LYS A 312 -7.59 21.65 9.50
CA LYS A 312 -7.06 22.93 9.99
C LYS A 312 -6.59 23.87 8.87
N GLY A 313 -6.02 23.32 7.80
CA GLY A 313 -5.56 24.10 6.66
C GLY A 313 -6.67 24.59 5.74
N MET A 314 -7.75 23.81 5.60
CA MET A 314 -8.83 24.08 4.64
C MET A 314 -10.05 24.74 5.25
N ILE A 315 -10.39 24.40 6.50
CA ILE A 315 -11.57 24.93 7.19
C ILE A 315 -11.14 26.14 8.00
N GLN A 316 -11.47 27.35 7.49
CA GLN A 316 -11.11 28.60 8.13
C GLN A 316 -12.38 29.40 8.52
N ASN A 317 -12.36 30.05 9.69
CA ASN A 317 -13.46 30.87 10.19
C ASN A 317 -14.84 30.15 10.23
N GLY A 318 -14.84 28.83 10.44
CA GLY A 318 -16.06 28.03 10.48
C GLY A 318 -16.73 27.84 9.10
N ASN A 319 -16.07 28.24 8.01
CA ASN A 319 -16.61 28.02 6.66
C ASN A 319 -16.42 26.58 6.24
N VAL A 320 -17.51 25.84 6.16
CA VAL A 320 -17.54 24.42 5.75
C VAL A 320 -18.45 24.28 4.54
N ASN A 321 -17.95 23.62 3.50
CA ASN A 321 -18.73 23.27 2.31
C ASN A 321 -18.21 21.96 1.72
N ASP A 322 -18.99 21.34 0.84
CA ASP A 322 -18.67 20.05 0.21
C ASP A 322 -17.29 20.02 -0.49
N GLY A 323 -16.88 21.14 -1.10
CA GLY A 323 -15.58 21.22 -1.77
C GLY A 323 -14.43 21.14 -0.76
N LEU A 324 -14.52 21.87 0.36
CA LEU A 324 -13.52 21.83 1.43
C LEU A 324 -13.48 20.45 2.11
N LEU A 325 -14.63 19.86 2.40
CA LEU A 325 -14.69 18.51 2.95
C LEU A 325 -14.06 17.48 2.01
N ASN A 326 -14.33 17.58 0.72
CA ASN A 326 -13.68 16.72 -0.27
C ASN A 326 -12.15 16.89 -0.32
N MET A 327 -11.63 18.11 -0.12
CA MET A 327 -10.19 18.35 -0.01
C MET A 327 -9.60 17.74 1.26
N VAL A 328 -10.31 17.79 2.40
CA VAL A 328 -9.91 17.08 3.63
C VAL A 328 -9.88 15.56 3.39
N GLU A 329 -10.90 15.04 2.71
CA GLU A 329 -10.95 13.61 2.36
C GLU A 329 -9.80 13.17 1.44
N MET A 330 -9.27 14.03 0.58
CA MET A 330 -8.10 13.71 -0.25
C MET A 330 -6.90 13.27 0.60
N ALA A 331 -6.75 13.83 1.80
CA ALA A 331 -5.64 13.51 2.70
C ALA A 331 -5.65 12.02 3.10
N PHE A 332 -6.81 11.45 3.45
CA PHE A 332 -6.87 10.04 3.82
C PHE A 332 -7.02 9.10 2.62
N ARG A 333 -7.67 9.52 1.53
CA ARG A 333 -7.81 8.72 0.30
C ARG A 333 -6.46 8.36 -0.32
N ALA A 334 -5.43 9.19 -0.13
CA ALA A 334 -4.08 8.88 -0.60
C ALA A 334 -3.52 7.58 0.00
N TYR A 335 -3.88 7.24 1.23
CA TYR A 335 -3.49 5.99 1.88
C TYR A 335 -4.26 4.77 1.37
N ASP A 336 -5.35 4.95 0.59
CA ASP A 336 -6.25 3.86 0.16
C ASP A 336 -6.75 3.01 1.35
N PRO A 337 -7.28 3.61 2.43
CA PRO A 337 -7.53 2.89 3.66
C PRO A 337 -8.64 1.84 3.51
N CYS A 338 -8.40 0.67 4.10
CA CYS A 338 -9.42 -0.36 4.30
C CYS A 338 -9.72 -0.47 5.79
N HIS A 339 -10.71 0.26 6.27
CA HIS A 339 -11.03 0.24 7.71
C HIS A 339 -11.52 -1.13 8.19
N ALA A 340 -12.27 -1.85 7.37
CA ALA A 340 -12.67 -3.22 7.67
C ALA A 340 -11.48 -4.19 7.83
N CYS A 341 -10.37 -3.96 7.12
CA CYS A 341 -9.16 -4.75 7.27
C CYS A 341 -8.37 -4.39 8.55
N ALA A 342 -8.46 -3.13 8.97
CA ALA A 342 -7.75 -2.62 10.15
C ALA A 342 -8.49 -2.87 11.47
N THR A 343 -9.75 -3.29 11.40
CA THR A 343 -10.62 -3.49 12.55
C THR A 343 -11.04 -4.95 12.64
N HIS A 344 -10.51 -5.67 13.61
CA HIS A 344 -10.73 -7.12 13.76
C HIS A 344 -11.79 -7.45 14.83
N ALA A 345 -12.83 -6.63 14.99
CA ALA A 345 -13.88 -6.87 15.95
C ALA A 345 -14.78 -8.04 15.49
N LEU A 346 -14.74 -9.14 16.23
CA LEU A 346 -15.66 -10.26 16.01
C LEU A 346 -17.07 -9.90 16.52
N GLY A 347 -18.04 -9.86 15.61
CA GLY A 347 -19.47 -9.93 15.92
C GLY A 347 -20.16 -8.63 16.31
N LYS A 348 -19.48 -7.50 16.46
CA LYS A 348 -20.12 -6.18 16.63
C LYS A 348 -19.26 -5.09 16.02
N THR A 349 -19.84 -4.30 15.13
CA THR A 349 -19.23 -3.03 14.71
C THR A 349 -19.61 -1.98 15.76
N PRO A 350 -18.66 -1.43 16.51
CA PRO A 350 -18.96 -0.44 17.55
C PRO A 350 -19.17 0.97 16.96
N PHE A 351 -19.56 1.07 15.70
CA PHE A 351 -19.89 2.36 15.08
C PHE A 351 -21.31 2.78 15.47
N GLU A 352 -21.40 3.80 16.29
CA GLU A 352 -22.58 4.61 16.43
C GLU A 352 -22.32 5.95 15.71
N VAL A 353 -22.95 6.15 14.55
CA VAL A 353 -22.88 7.44 13.84
C VAL A 353 -23.96 8.35 14.43
N LYS A 354 -23.55 9.34 15.20
CA LYS A 354 -24.45 10.43 15.66
C LYS A 354 -24.21 11.63 14.76
N ILE A 355 -25.25 12.03 14.03
CA ILE A 355 -25.28 13.30 13.29
C ILE A 355 -25.96 14.29 14.23
N PHE A 356 -25.24 15.31 14.65
CA PHE A 356 -25.77 16.43 15.48
C PHE A 356 -26.11 17.60 14.60
#